data_89c2cc07eba42ba37e7abd2cce8630dd
#
_entry.id   89c2cc07eba42ba37e7abd2cce8630dd
#
_cell.length_a   1.000
_cell.length_b   1.000
_cell.length_c   1.000
_cell.angle_alpha   90.00
_cell.angle_beta   90.00
_cell.angle_gamma   90.00
#
_symmetry.space_group_name_H-M   'P 1'
#
loop_
_entity.id
_entity.type
_entity.pdbx_description
1 polymer ?
#
loop_
_entity_poly.entity_id
_entity_poly.type
_entity_poly.pdbx_seq_one_letter_code
_entity_poly.pdbx_strand_id
1 'polypeptide(L)'
;YSYSVANRTREEIVEFDKNEKFQETMASVIADKYISLSSFAYKEEKMTNKFIPPVSTLALYVNFMLNILNNYEQHDQKTTLLTDLLKKAASICKCTLELIVDGFETEAFSCWRTLHECECSLILLEKYGDELIDRYLKHMQFGIVFRDVMEDKEEQTRIFNSMKEEMKEYNIIRKDI
;
A
#
# COMPACT_ATOMS: atom_id res chain seq x y z
N TYR A 1 2.73 -22.37 24.11
CA TYR A 1 2.44 -21.11 24.79
C TYR A 1 1.29 -21.27 25.79
N SER A 2 0.09 -21.69 25.37
CA SER A 2 -1.06 -21.87 26.27
C SER A 2 -0.78 -22.81 27.44
N TYR A 3 -0.04 -23.89 27.22
CA TYR A 3 0.36 -24.83 28.28
C TYR A 3 1.39 -24.20 29.25
N SER A 4 2.30 -23.36 28.73
CA SER A 4 3.30 -22.66 29.55
C SER A 4 2.69 -21.57 30.43
N VAL A 5 1.55 -21.02 30.05
CA VAL A 5 0.87 -19.91 30.73
C VAL A 5 -0.13 -20.40 31.77
N ALA A 6 -0.72 -21.59 31.57
CA ALA A 6 -1.84 -22.09 32.39
C ALA A 6 -1.55 -22.25 33.90
N ASN A 7 -0.27 -22.37 34.29
CA ASN A 7 0.16 -22.57 35.68
C ASN A 7 1.07 -21.47 36.23
N ARG A 8 1.07 -20.28 35.62
CA ARG A 8 1.92 -19.15 36.02
C ARG A 8 1.13 -17.98 36.57
N THR A 9 1.73 -17.24 37.49
CA THR A 9 1.18 -15.96 37.94
C THR A 9 1.27 -14.90 36.82
N ARG A 10 0.49 -13.82 36.95
CA ARG A 10 0.52 -12.74 35.97
C ARG A 10 1.90 -12.09 35.84
N GLU A 11 2.63 -11.97 36.91
CA GLU A 11 3.97 -11.41 36.98
C GLU A 11 4.99 -12.31 36.25
N GLU A 12 4.94 -13.62 36.50
CA GLU A 12 5.76 -14.62 35.81
C GLU A 12 5.47 -14.66 34.30
N ILE A 13 4.23 -14.45 33.88
CA ILE A 13 3.86 -14.38 32.47
C ILE A 13 4.47 -13.15 31.80
N VAL A 14 4.40 -11.99 32.46
CA VAL A 14 4.99 -10.73 31.94
C VAL A 14 6.50 -10.81 31.85
N GLU A 15 7.16 -11.43 32.81
CA GLU A 15 8.60 -11.63 32.81
C GLU A 15 9.04 -12.61 31.72
N PHE A 16 8.27 -13.69 31.53
CA PHE A 16 8.49 -14.68 30.50
C PHE A 16 8.29 -14.08 29.09
N ASP A 17 7.27 -13.28 28.90
CA ASP A 17 6.99 -12.61 27.63
C ASP A 17 8.06 -11.57 27.24
N LYS A 18 8.80 -11.04 28.23
CA LYS A 18 9.95 -10.13 27.99
C LYS A 18 11.25 -10.88 27.64
N ASN A 19 11.26 -12.20 27.74
CA ASN A 19 12.43 -12.99 27.41
C ASN A 19 12.66 -13.00 25.90
N GLU A 20 13.71 -12.30 25.45
CA GLU A 20 14.05 -12.12 24.04
C GLU A 20 14.25 -13.45 23.31
N LYS A 21 14.94 -14.39 23.93
CA LYS A 21 15.17 -15.73 23.37
C LYS A 21 13.86 -16.52 23.21
N PHE A 22 12.90 -16.33 24.12
CA PHE A 22 11.58 -16.93 24.01
C PHE A 22 10.78 -16.30 22.87
N GLN A 23 10.82 -14.98 22.75
CA GLN A 23 10.14 -14.25 21.68
C GLN A 23 10.68 -14.65 20.30
N GLU A 24 12.00 -14.75 20.14
CA GLU A 24 12.63 -15.20 18.90
C GLU A 24 12.22 -16.64 18.55
N THR A 25 12.26 -17.54 19.54
CA THR A 25 11.86 -18.93 19.35
C THR A 25 10.38 -19.05 18.97
N MET A 26 9.51 -18.31 19.64
CA MET A 26 8.07 -18.29 19.33
C MET A 26 7.80 -17.69 17.95
N ALA A 27 8.47 -16.60 17.60
CA ALA A 27 8.34 -15.98 16.29
C ALA A 27 8.76 -16.97 15.18
N SER A 28 9.89 -17.69 15.36
CA SER A 28 10.34 -18.71 14.42
C SER A 28 9.33 -19.85 14.27
N VAL A 29 8.83 -20.41 15.37
CA VAL A 29 7.85 -21.51 15.35
C VAL A 29 6.54 -21.09 14.68
N ILE A 30 6.07 -19.87 14.97
CA ILE A 30 4.85 -19.32 14.36
C ILE A 30 5.06 -19.11 12.86
N ALA A 31 6.20 -18.53 12.45
CA ALA A 31 6.54 -18.30 11.07
C ALA A 31 6.63 -19.62 10.27
N ASP A 32 7.35 -20.62 10.80
CA ASP A 32 7.48 -21.93 10.17
C ASP A 32 6.11 -22.63 10.03
N LYS A 33 5.27 -22.54 11.06
CA LYS A 33 3.93 -23.11 11.04
C LYS A 33 3.03 -22.39 10.04
N TYR A 34 3.09 -21.06 10.02
CA TYR A 34 2.33 -20.25 9.07
C TYR A 34 2.74 -20.55 7.62
N ILE A 35 4.03 -20.58 7.32
CA ILE A 35 4.57 -20.92 6.00
C ILE A 35 4.13 -22.32 5.59
N SER A 36 4.23 -23.31 6.50
CA SER A 36 3.81 -24.69 6.23
C SER A 36 2.31 -24.77 5.90
N LEU A 37 1.46 -24.13 6.71
CA LEU A 37 0.00 -24.13 6.50
C LEU A 37 -0.39 -23.36 5.25
N SER A 38 0.21 -22.19 5.03
CA SER A 38 -0.06 -21.37 3.85
C SER A 38 0.38 -22.06 2.57
N SER A 39 1.54 -22.74 2.58
CA SER A 39 2.01 -23.50 1.42
C SER A 39 1.10 -24.67 1.09
N PHE A 40 0.55 -25.33 2.10
CA PHE A 40 -0.36 -26.46 1.92
C PHE A 40 -1.73 -25.99 1.38
N ALA A 41 -2.35 -25.02 2.06
CA ALA A 41 -3.63 -24.43 1.64
C ALA A 41 -3.51 -23.83 0.24
N TYR A 42 -2.46 -23.06 -0.04
CA TYR A 42 -2.20 -22.47 -1.34
C TYR A 42 -2.04 -23.50 -2.45
N LYS A 43 -1.43 -24.65 -2.17
CA LYS A 43 -1.25 -25.71 -3.15
C LYS A 43 -2.55 -26.46 -3.46
N GLU A 44 -3.37 -26.72 -2.45
CA GLU A 44 -4.66 -27.40 -2.62
C GLU A 44 -5.70 -26.48 -3.28
N GLU A 45 -5.80 -25.26 -2.84
CA GLU A 45 -6.74 -24.27 -3.34
C GLU A 45 -6.41 -23.81 -4.76
N LYS A 46 -5.12 -23.63 -5.09
CA LYS A 46 -4.70 -23.36 -6.46
C LYS A 46 -5.09 -24.47 -7.43
N MET A 47 -5.01 -25.71 -7.06
CA MET A 47 -5.34 -26.81 -7.95
C MET A 47 -6.83 -26.89 -8.27
N THR A 48 -7.70 -26.34 -7.43
CA THR A 48 -9.16 -26.39 -7.58
C THR A 48 -9.77 -25.06 -8.05
N ASN A 49 -9.04 -23.96 -7.97
CA ASN A 49 -9.55 -22.64 -8.28
C ASN A 49 -9.64 -22.39 -9.79
N LYS A 50 -10.87 -22.23 -10.29
CA LYS A 50 -11.17 -21.93 -11.71
C LYS A 50 -10.57 -20.62 -12.22
N PHE A 51 -10.16 -19.71 -11.31
CA PHE A 51 -9.60 -18.42 -11.69
C PHE A 51 -8.09 -18.47 -11.97
N ILE A 52 -7.42 -19.58 -11.69
CA ILE A 52 -5.97 -19.70 -11.88
C ILE A 52 -5.48 -19.36 -13.28
N PRO A 53 -6.07 -19.92 -14.37
CA PRO A 53 -5.57 -19.59 -15.71
C PRO A 53 -5.63 -18.09 -16.04
N PRO A 54 -6.77 -17.38 -15.86
CA PRO A 54 -6.85 -15.95 -16.14
C PRO A 54 -5.99 -15.12 -15.17
N VAL A 55 -5.92 -15.49 -13.90
CA VAL A 55 -5.08 -14.78 -12.90
C VAL A 55 -3.61 -14.93 -13.24
N SER A 56 -3.14 -16.12 -13.59
CA SER A 56 -1.76 -16.37 -13.97
C SER A 56 -1.35 -15.56 -15.20
N THR A 57 -2.22 -15.50 -16.21
CA THR A 57 -1.99 -14.71 -17.42
C THR A 57 -1.88 -13.22 -17.10
N LEU A 58 -2.80 -12.70 -16.29
CA LEU A 58 -2.78 -11.31 -15.88
C LEU A 58 -1.57 -10.99 -14.98
N ALA A 59 -1.18 -11.88 -14.08
CA ALA A 59 0.00 -11.74 -13.25
C ALA A 59 1.29 -11.65 -14.08
N LEU A 60 1.42 -12.46 -15.12
CA LEU A 60 2.54 -12.38 -16.06
C LEU A 60 2.55 -11.03 -16.78
N TYR A 61 1.39 -10.55 -17.24
CA TYR A 61 1.29 -9.24 -17.88
C TYR A 61 1.66 -8.10 -16.94
N VAL A 62 1.16 -8.11 -15.70
CA VAL A 62 1.50 -7.10 -14.69
C VAL A 62 2.99 -7.10 -14.37
N ASN A 63 3.62 -8.27 -14.22
CA ASN A 63 5.04 -8.37 -14.00
C ASN A 63 5.85 -7.83 -15.19
N PHE A 64 5.42 -8.09 -16.41
CA PHE A 64 6.02 -7.55 -17.63
C PHE A 64 5.92 -6.01 -17.66
N MET A 65 4.75 -5.45 -17.35
CA MET A 65 4.54 -4.00 -17.27
C MET A 65 5.42 -3.36 -16.20
N LEU A 66 5.51 -3.97 -15.00
CA LEU A 66 6.39 -3.48 -13.93
C LEU A 66 7.86 -3.50 -14.35
N ASN A 67 8.29 -4.51 -15.09
CA ASN A 67 9.65 -4.56 -15.61
C ASN A 67 9.94 -3.41 -16.59
N ILE A 68 9.02 -3.12 -17.51
CA ILE A 68 9.13 -1.98 -18.42
C ILE A 68 9.20 -0.68 -17.61
N LEU A 69 8.26 -0.45 -16.69
CA LEU A 69 8.17 0.78 -15.91
C LEU A 69 9.39 1.01 -15.01
N ASN A 70 10.00 -0.05 -14.49
CA ASN A 70 11.20 0.04 -13.66
C ASN A 70 12.47 0.39 -14.45
N ASN A 71 12.50 0.01 -15.72
CA ASN A 71 13.61 0.30 -16.61
C ASN A 71 13.37 1.56 -17.47
N TYR A 72 12.23 2.22 -17.30
CA TYR A 72 11.91 3.44 -18.03
C TYR A 72 12.66 4.64 -17.44
N GLU A 73 13.41 5.34 -18.27
CA GLU A 73 14.12 6.56 -17.88
C GLU A 73 13.13 7.74 -17.77
N GLN A 74 13.14 8.38 -16.63
CA GLN A 74 12.27 9.52 -16.32
C GLN A 74 13.01 10.81 -16.69
N HIS A 75 12.47 11.59 -17.61
CA HIS A 75 13.12 12.79 -18.12
C HIS A 75 12.53 14.09 -17.57
N ASP A 76 11.29 14.05 -17.11
CA ASP A 76 10.57 15.21 -16.58
C ASP A 76 9.63 14.83 -15.43
N GLN A 77 9.12 15.84 -14.73
CA GLN A 77 8.24 15.67 -13.56
C GLN A 77 6.91 15.00 -13.92
N LYS A 78 6.38 15.27 -15.11
CA LYS A 78 5.14 14.67 -15.61
C LYS A 78 5.32 13.17 -15.84
N THR A 79 6.37 12.80 -16.56
CA THR A 79 6.69 11.41 -16.84
C THR A 79 6.96 10.63 -15.55
N THR A 80 7.65 11.26 -14.59
CA THR A 80 7.87 10.70 -13.24
C THR A 80 6.56 10.41 -12.56
N LEU A 81 5.66 11.39 -12.46
CA LEU A 81 4.36 11.23 -11.81
C LEU A 81 3.52 10.12 -12.45
N LEU A 82 3.40 10.14 -13.79
CA LEU A 82 2.62 9.12 -14.50
C LEU A 82 3.21 7.72 -14.33
N THR A 83 4.54 7.60 -14.39
CA THR A 83 5.23 6.32 -14.17
C THR A 83 5.01 5.80 -12.75
N ASP A 84 5.08 6.66 -11.75
CA ASP A 84 4.86 6.28 -10.34
C ASP A 84 3.40 5.88 -10.09
N LEU A 85 2.44 6.57 -10.70
CA LEU A 85 1.02 6.18 -10.64
C LEU A 85 0.77 4.84 -11.33
N LEU A 86 1.40 4.59 -12.48
CA LEU A 86 1.32 3.29 -13.19
C LEU A 86 1.96 2.17 -12.37
N LYS A 87 3.12 2.40 -11.75
CA LYS A 87 3.75 1.42 -10.84
C LYS A 87 2.86 1.11 -9.66
N LYS A 88 2.23 2.13 -9.07
CA LYS A 88 1.27 1.97 -7.99
C LYS A 88 0.06 1.13 -8.45
N ALA A 89 -0.52 1.45 -9.60
CA ALA A 89 -1.65 0.71 -10.16
C ALA A 89 -1.28 -0.76 -10.43
N ALA A 90 -0.12 -1.02 -11.03
CA ALA A 90 0.37 -2.39 -11.26
C ALA A 90 0.59 -3.17 -9.95
N SER A 91 1.10 -2.51 -8.91
CA SER A 91 1.28 -3.11 -7.59
C SER A 91 -0.05 -3.45 -6.92
N ILE A 92 -1.05 -2.57 -7.02
CA ILE A 92 -2.41 -2.83 -6.52
C ILE A 92 -3.05 -3.98 -7.30
N CYS A 93 -2.89 -4.01 -8.62
CA CYS A 93 -3.38 -5.11 -9.45
C CYS A 93 -2.79 -6.45 -8.99
N LYS A 94 -1.48 -6.50 -8.76
CA LYS A 94 -0.81 -7.70 -8.24
C LYS A 94 -1.39 -8.14 -6.89
N CYS A 95 -1.57 -7.21 -5.96
CA CYS A 95 -2.20 -7.48 -4.67
C CYS A 95 -3.62 -8.05 -4.84
N THR A 96 -4.43 -7.46 -5.73
CA THR A 96 -5.78 -7.94 -6.02
C THR A 96 -5.77 -9.38 -6.53
N LEU A 97 -4.84 -9.72 -7.41
CA LEU A 97 -4.72 -11.07 -7.96
C LEU A 97 -4.37 -12.11 -6.89
N GLU A 98 -3.43 -11.78 -6.00
CA GLU A 98 -3.06 -12.65 -4.87
C GLU A 98 -4.26 -12.86 -3.93
N LEU A 99 -4.97 -11.80 -3.58
CA LEU A 99 -6.17 -11.88 -2.73
C LEU A 99 -7.27 -12.76 -3.34
N ILE A 100 -7.49 -12.68 -4.67
CA ILE A 100 -8.46 -13.55 -5.37
C ILE A 100 -8.03 -15.01 -5.29
N VAL A 101 -6.74 -15.29 -5.46
CA VAL A 101 -6.21 -16.66 -5.40
C VAL A 101 -6.33 -17.24 -4.00
N ASP A 102 -6.13 -16.40 -2.99
CA ASP A 102 -6.19 -16.78 -1.57
C ASP A 102 -7.64 -16.81 -1.01
N GLY A 103 -8.65 -16.51 -1.84
CA GLY A 103 -10.05 -16.55 -1.43
C GLY A 103 -10.56 -15.31 -0.69
N PHE A 104 -9.78 -14.23 -0.64
CA PHE A 104 -10.16 -12.94 -0.01
C PHE A 104 -10.87 -12.03 -1.00
N GLU A 105 -12.05 -12.44 -1.47
CA GLU A 105 -12.77 -11.73 -2.53
C GLU A 105 -13.20 -10.31 -2.13
N THR A 106 -13.61 -10.12 -0.87
CA THR A 106 -14.04 -8.81 -0.35
C THR A 106 -12.88 -7.81 -0.32
N GLU A 107 -11.73 -8.26 0.12
CA GLU A 107 -10.49 -7.47 0.19
C GLU A 107 -9.97 -7.20 -1.22
N ALA A 108 -10.03 -8.18 -2.10
CA ALA A 108 -9.70 -8.03 -3.51
C ALA A 108 -10.57 -6.95 -4.19
N PHE A 109 -11.87 -6.94 -3.88
CA PHE A 109 -12.79 -5.91 -4.40
C PHE A 109 -12.43 -4.50 -3.89
N SER A 110 -12.01 -4.36 -2.64
CA SER A 110 -11.54 -3.10 -2.09
C SER A 110 -10.26 -2.61 -2.80
N CYS A 111 -9.32 -3.50 -3.07
CA CYS A 111 -8.12 -3.20 -3.86
C CYS A 111 -8.49 -2.82 -5.31
N TRP A 112 -9.42 -3.54 -5.94
CA TRP A 112 -9.89 -3.22 -7.29
C TRP A 112 -10.50 -1.82 -7.37
N ARG A 113 -11.26 -1.40 -6.36
CA ARG A 113 -11.79 -0.04 -6.29
C ARG A 113 -10.66 1.00 -6.30
N THR A 114 -9.62 0.79 -5.52
CA THR A 114 -8.46 1.68 -5.49
C THR A 114 -7.72 1.69 -6.84
N LEU A 115 -7.64 0.55 -7.52
CA LEU A 115 -7.09 0.45 -8.87
C LEU A 115 -7.89 1.31 -9.87
N HIS A 116 -9.22 1.25 -9.80
CA HIS A 116 -10.09 2.08 -10.64
C HIS A 116 -9.93 3.58 -10.36
N GLU A 117 -9.74 3.97 -9.11
CA GLU A 117 -9.43 5.37 -8.73
C GLU A 117 -8.07 5.82 -9.34
N CYS A 118 -7.07 4.93 -9.38
CA CYS A 118 -5.80 5.21 -10.06
C CYS A 118 -5.98 5.36 -11.58
N GLU A 119 -6.77 4.49 -12.20
CA GLU A 119 -7.11 4.56 -13.63
C GLU A 119 -7.78 5.90 -13.98
N CYS A 120 -8.81 6.29 -13.24
CA CYS A 120 -9.48 7.58 -13.41
C CYS A 120 -8.50 8.75 -13.30
N SER A 121 -7.60 8.71 -12.30
CA SER A 121 -6.59 9.74 -12.12
C SER A 121 -5.63 9.83 -13.31
N LEU A 122 -5.15 8.69 -13.82
CA LEU A 122 -4.27 8.64 -14.99
C LEU A 122 -4.94 9.20 -16.24
N ILE A 123 -6.19 8.79 -16.52
CA ILE A 123 -6.97 9.28 -17.66
C ILE A 123 -7.17 10.79 -17.58
N LEU A 124 -7.48 11.32 -16.39
CA LEU A 124 -7.67 12.76 -16.20
C LEU A 124 -6.37 13.53 -16.40
N LEU A 125 -5.26 13.06 -15.83
CA LEU A 125 -3.95 13.68 -15.97
C LEU A 125 -3.45 13.67 -17.42
N GLU A 126 -3.70 12.59 -18.15
CA GLU A 126 -3.40 12.51 -19.58
C GLU A 126 -4.24 13.48 -20.39
N LYS A 127 -5.57 13.50 -20.15
CA LYS A 127 -6.52 14.30 -20.90
C LYS A 127 -6.34 15.81 -20.72
N TYR A 128 -6.08 16.26 -19.49
CA TYR A 128 -6.01 17.69 -19.16
C TYR A 128 -4.57 18.23 -19.08
N GLY A 129 -3.58 17.35 -19.11
CA GLY A 129 -2.17 17.71 -19.28
C GLY A 129 -1.58 18.49 -18.12
N ASP A 130 -0.65 19.40 -18.47
CA ASP A 130 0.27 20.03 -17.51
C ASP A 130 -0.43 20.85 -16.41
N GLU A 131 -1.53 21.53 -16.71
CA GLU A 131 -2.28 22.30 -15.73
C GLU A 131 -2.83 21.41 -14.60
N LEU A 132 -3.43 20.27 -14.96
CA LEU A 132 -3.96 19.34 -13.96
C LEU A 132 -2.84 18.61 -13.21
N ILE A 133 -1.72 18.33 -13.87
CA ILE A 133 -0.54 17.72 -13.26
C ILE A 133 0.05 18.64 -12.20
N ASP A 134 0.20 19.94 -12.49
CA ASP A 134 0.69 20.92 -11.51
C ASP A 134 -0.24 20.99 -10.29
N ARG A 135 -1.55 21.07 -10.50
CA ARG A 135 -2.54 21.05 -9.41
C ARG A 135 -2.47 19.78 -8.59
N TYR A 136 -2.31 18.62 -9.23
CA TYR A 136 -2.19 17.34 -8.55
C TYR A 136 -0.93 17.27 -7.68
N LEU A 137 0.20 17.71 -8.20
CA LEU A 137 1.46 17.76 -7.46
C LEU A 137 1.39 18.71 -6.27
N LYS A 138 0.81 19.91 -6.47
CA LYS A 138 0.57 20.86 -5.38
C LYS A 138 -0.34 20.27 -4.30
N HIS A 139 -1.43 19.62 -4.70
CA HIS A 139 -2.31 18.94 -3.75
C HIS A 139 -1.57 17.87 -2.94
N MET A 140 -0.70 17.08 -3.57
CA MET A 140 0.12 16.09 -2.87
C MET A 140 1.10 16.73 -1.88
N GLN A 141 1.79 17.80 -2.28
CA GLN A 141 2.71 18.54 -1.41
C GLN A 141 1.98 19.11 -0.19
N PHE A 142 0.84 19.74 -0.41
CA PHE A 142 0.03 20.31 0.68
C PHE A 142 -0.54 19.21 1.58
N GLY A 143 -0.89 18.07 1.02
CA GLY A 143 -1.38 16.92 1.78
C GLY A 143 -0.39 16.40 2.83
N ILE A 144 0.92 16.59 2.62
CA ILE A 144 1.95 16.23 3.61
C ILE A 144 1.81 17.06 4.89
N VAL A 145 1.45 18.33 4.75
CA VAL A 145 1.28 19.26 5.88
C VAL A 145 0.08 18.88 6.75
N PHE A 146 -0.96 18.28 6.15
CA PHE A 146 -2.17 17.85 6.87
C PHE A 146 -2.05 16.44 7.47
N ARG A 147 -1.10 15.66 7.00
CA ARG A 147 -0.84 14.34 7.60
C ARG A 147 0.00 14.53 8.86
N ASP A 148 -0.34 13.79 9.89
CA ASP A 148 0.40 13.79 11.17
C ASP A 148 1.75 13.03 11.04
N VAL A 149 2.48 13.33 9.98
CA VAL A 149 3.76 12.69 9.62
C VAL A 149 4.94 13.50 10.17
N MET A 150 4.72 14.78 10.46
CA MET A 150 5.76 15.65 11.02
C MET A 150 5.74 15.56 12.54
N GLU A 151 6.86 15.14 13.14
CA GLU A 151 7.02 15.07 14.59
C GLU A 151 7.02 16.47 15.22
N ASP A 152 7.62 17.44 14.52
CA ASP A 152 7.68 18.84 14.95
C ASP A 152 6.43 19.61 14.53
N LYS A 153 5.55 19.88 15.50
CA LYS A 153 4.29 20.61 15.30
C LYS A 153 4.50 22.10 15.03
N GLU A 154 5.58 22.70 15.53
CA GLU A 154 5.88 24.11 15.26
C GLU A 154 6.33 24.29 13.82
N GLU A 155 7.20 23.39 13.35
CA GLU A 155 7.63 23.36 11.96
C GLU A 155 6.47 23.07 11.01
N GLN A 156 5.58 22.12 11.34
CA GLN A 156 4.36 21.84 10.58
C GLN A 156 3.49 23.09 10.43
N THR A 157 3.28 23.83 11.54
CA THR A 157 2.48 25.05 11.54
C THR A 157 3.14 26.16 10.73
N ARG A 158 4.47 26.29 10.81
CA ARG A 158 5.23 27.26 10.02
C ARG A 158 5.10 26.99 8.52
N ILE A 159 5.25 25.74 8.10
CA ILE A 159 5.10 25.33 6.70
C ILE A 159 3.64 25.55 6.24
N PHE A 160 2.66 25.16 7.06
CA PHE A 160 1.26 25.41 6.74
C PHE A 160 0.98 26.90 6.47
N ASN A 161 1.43 27.76 7.38
CA ASN A 161 1.22 29.20 7.23
C ASN A 161 1.93 29.79 6.00
N SER A 162 3.11 29.29 5.64
CA SER A 162 3.82 29.72 4.44
C SER A 162 3.11 29.33 3.13
N MET A 163 2.40 28.20 3.14
CA MET A 163 1.70 27.65 1.99
C MET A 163 0.21 28.03 1.95
N LYS A 164 -0.30 28.69 2.98
CA LYS A 164 -1.74 28.92 3.18
C LYS A 164 -2.41 29.63 2.00
N GLU A 165 -1.80 30.67 1.47
CA GLU A 165 -2.39 31.42 0.35
C GLU A 165 -2.42 30.59 -0.94
N GLU A 166 -1.37 29.82 -1.19
CA GLU A 166 -1.29 28.89 -2.31
C GLU A 166 -2.34 27.77 -2.19
N MET A 167 -2.54 27.21 -0.99
CA MET A 167 -3.60 26.24 -0.72
C MET A 167 -5.00 26.79 -0.99
N LYS A 168 -5.23 28.07 -0.71
CA LYS A 168 -6.50 28.75 -1.02
C LYS A 168 -6.69 28.92 -2.52
N GLU A 169 -5.64 29.28 -3.25
CA GLU A 169 -5.69 29.45 -4.71
C GLU A 169 -6.07 28.12 -5.39
N TYR A 170 -5.49 27.02 -4.95
CA TYR A 170 -5.80 25.67 -5.45
C TYR A 170 -7.09 25.06 -4.88
N ASN A 171 -7.84 25.79 -4.05
CA ASN A 171 -9.08 25.35 -3.40
C ASN A 171 -8.89 24.08 -2.50
N ILE A 172 -7.70 23.87 -1.95
CA ILE A 172 -7.41 22.77 -1.05
C ILE A 172 -7.96 23.04 0.35
N ILE A 173 -7.94 24.31 0.77
CA ILE A 173 -8.56 24.79 2.00
C ILE A 173 -9.59 25.88 1.69
N ARG A 174 -10.49 26.13 2.63
CA ARG A 174 -11.47 27.20 2.49
C ARG A 174 -10.79 28.57 2.44
N LYS A 175 -11.33 29.48 1.64
CA LYS A 175 -10.80 30.84 1.50
C LYS A 175 -11.02 31.71 2.75
N ASP A 176 -11.89 31.25 3.64
CA ASP A 176 -12.27 31.93 4.88
C ASP A 176 -11.47 31.46 6.12
N ILE A 177 -10.57 30.50 5.95
CA ILE A 177 -9.62 30.05 6.97
C ILE A 177 -8.33 30.86 6.84
#